data_aead70ca7764e1342b92c601a37978c7
#
_entry.id   aead70ca7764e1342b92c601a37978c7
#
_cell.length_a   1.000
_cell.length_b   1.000
_cell.length_c   1.000
_cell.angle_alpha   90.00
_cell.angle_beta   90.00
_cell.angle_gamma   90.00
#
_symmetry.space_group_name_H-M   'P 1'
#
loop_
_entity.id
_entity.type
_entity.pdbx_description
1 polymer ?
#
loop_
_entity_poly.entity_id
_entity_poly.type
_entity_poly.pdbx_seq_one_letter_code
_entity_poly.pdbx_strand_id
1 'polypeptide(L)'
;LYKIKTELENLSIKYEHPEEYAEIEEKLNATAAERDKVFNDFTAPIRTQLDKMGLKYRILARVKSIYSIWNKMQTKHVPFEEIFDLLALRIIFEPRNIEEELNDCFDIYVSISKIYKPHPDRLRYWVSHPKANGYQALHVTLMGNNGQWIEVQIRSERMNDVAEQGF
;
A
#
# COMPACT_ATOMS: atom_id res chain seq x y z
N LEU A 1 -8.74 9.18 12.44
CA LEU A 1 -7.59 10.01 12.88
C LEU A 1 -6.49 10.08 11.83
N TYR A 2 -6.11 8.97 11.24
CA TYR A 2 -5.09 8.97 10.18
C TYR A 2 -5.49 9.85 8.99
N LYS A 3 -6.74 9.77 8.57
CA LYS A 3 -7.26 10.56 7.46
C LYS A 3 -7.24 12.05 7.76
N ILE A 4 -7.64 12.42 8.97
CA ILE A 4 -7.60 13.81 9.43
C ILE A 4 -6.17 14.31 9.52
N LYS A 5 -5.26 13.50 10.06
CA LYS A 5 -3.85 13.83 10.13
C LYS A 5 -3.27 14.10 8.74
N THR A 6 -3.56 13.24 7.76
CA THR A 6 -3.08 13.38 6.39
C THR A 6 -3.62 14.66 5.74
N GLU A 7 -4.89 14.98 5.96
CA GLU A 7 -5.49 16.22 5.44
C GLU A 7 -4.83 17.45 6.06
N LEU A 8 -4.58 17.44 7.37
CA LEU A 8 -3.91 18.54 8.06
C LEU A 8 -2.47 18.72 7.57
N GLU A 9 -1.74 17.63 7.38
CA GLU A 9 -0.37 17.67 6.88
C GLU A 9 -0.32 18.24 5.47
N ASN A 10 -1.23 17.84 4.58
CA ASN A 10 -1.32 18.37 3.22
C ASN A 10 -1.71 19.86 3.22
N LEU A 11 -2.61 20.28 4.07
CA LEU A 11 -2.97 21.69 4.21
C LEU A 11 -1.79 22.51 4.71
N SER A 12 -1.04 21.99 5.68
CA SER A 12 0.14 22.66 6.22
C SER A 12 1.17 22.95 5.12
N ILE A 13 1.54 21.95 4.32
CA ILE A 13 2.50 22.13 3.24
C ILE A 13 1.97 23.06 2.15
N LYS A 14 0.68 23.00 1.86
CA LYS A 14 0.05 23.88 0.89
C LYS A 14 0.16 25.35 1.29
N TYR A 15 0.02 25.65 2.57
CA TYR A 15 0.15 27.00 3.11
C TYR A 15 1.61 27.44 3.26
N GLU A 16 2.46 26.58 3.78
CA GLU A 16 3.85 26.93 4.10
C GLU A 16 4.78 26.86 2.88
N HIS A 17 4.50 25.94 1.96
CA HIS A 17 5.32 25.69 0.78
C HIS A 17 4.44 25.54 -0.48
N PRO A 18 3.69 26.58 -0.86
CA PRO A 18 2.71 26.48 -1.94
C PRO A 18 3.30 26.13 -3.30
N GLU A 19 4.51 26.60 -3.59
CA GLU A 19 5.16 26.30 -4.87
C GLU A 19 5.60 24.84 -4.94
N GLU A 20 6.16 24.31 -3.85
CA GLU A 20 6.58 22.91 -3.77
C GLU A 20 5.37 21.99 -3.79
N TYR A 21 4.29 22.35 -3.11
CA TYR A 21 3.04 21.60 -3.15
C TYR A 21 2.49 21.50 -4.57
N ALA A 22 2.40 22.62 -5.28
CA ALA A 22 1.89 22.68 -6.64
C ALA A 22 2.76 21.87 -7.60
N GLU A 23 4.07 21.91 -7.45
CA GLU A 23 5.01 21.15 -8.28
C GLU A 23 4.82 19.64 -8.09
N ILE A 24 4.71 19.18 -6.85
CA ILE A 24 4.51 17.76 -6.54
C ILE A 24 3.15 17.29 -7.07
N GLU A 25 2.10 18.09 -6.87
CA GLU A 25 0.76 17.77 -7.37
C GLU A 25 0.75 17.65 -8.90
N GLU A 26 1.39 18.58 -9.59
CA GLU A 26 1.50 18.53 -11.05
C GLU A 26 2.21 17.29 -11.53
N LYS A 27 3.34 16.94 -10.89
CA LYS A 27 4.12 15.75 -11.25
C LYS A 27 3.36 14.46 -10.95
N LEU A 28 2.60 14.41 -9.85
CA LEU A 28 1.74 13.27 -9.55
C LEU A 28 0.67 13.10 -10.63
N ASN A 29 0.02 14.18 -11.03
CA ASN A 29 -1.00 14.13 -12.06
C ASN A 29 -0.42 13.72 -13.41
N ALA A 30 0.75 14.23 -13.77
CA ALA A 30 1.41 13.91 -15.02
C ALA A 30 1.82 12.43 -15.13
N THR A 31 2.08 11.77 -14.00
CA THR A 31 2.51 10.37 -13.97
C THR A 31 1.39 9.39 -13.58
N ALA A 32 0.17 9.88 -13.41
CA ALA A 32 -0.96 9.06 -12.95
C ALA A 32 -1.27 7.89 -13.89
N ALA A 33 -1.30 8.13 -15.21
CA ALA A 33 -1.58 7.09 -16.19
C ALA A 33 -0.52 5.97 -16.17
N GLU A 34 0.74 6.34 -15.99
CA GLU A 34 1.84 5.39 -15.88
C GLU A 34 1.71 4.54 -14.62
N ARG A 35 1.36 5.17 -13.48
CA ARG A 35 1.11 4.42 -12.24
C ARG A 35 -0.07 3.47 -12.37
N ASP A 36 -1.14 3.88 -13.04
CA ASP A 36 -2.30 3.02 -13.29
C ASP A 36 -1.91 1.80 -14.12
N LYS A 37 -1.06 1.99 -15.11
CA LYS A 37 -0.54 0.87 -15.91
C LYS A 37 0.29 -0.09 -15.07
N VAL A 38 1.19 0.42 -14.25
CA VAL A 38 2.01 -0.39 -13.34
C VAL A 38 1.10 -1.16 -12.37
N PHE A 39 0.08 -0.51 -11.82
CA PHE A 39 -0.89 -1.15 -10.95
C PHE A 39 -1.63 -2.30 -11.64
N ASN A 40 -2.15 -2.05 -12.84
CA ASN A 40 -2.91 -3.05 -13.58
C ASN A 40 -2.03 -4.24 -13.98
N ASP A 41 -0.84 -3.98 -14.47
CA ASP A 41 0.10 -5.03 -14.88
C ASP A 41 0.57 -5.87 -13.68
N PHE A 42 0.85 -5.21 -12.57
CA PHE A 42 1.31 -5.89 -11.36
C PHE A 42 0.21 -6.74 -10.72
N THR A 43 -1.03 -6.25 -10.71
CA THR A 43 -2.13 -6.95 -10.04
C THR A 43 -2.79 -8.04 -10.88
N ALA A 44 -2.60 -8.05 -12.20
CA ALA A 44 -3.24 -9.04 -13.06
C ALA A 44 -2.95 -10.50 -12.66
N PRO A 45 -1.67 -10.92 -12.47
CA PRO A 45 -1.40 -12.28 -12.01
C PRO A 45 -1.85 -12.54 -10.57
N ILE A 46 -1.87 -11.51 -9.72
CA ILE A 46 -2.38 -11.63 -8.36
C ILE A 46 -3.88 -11.93 -8.39
N ARG A 47 -4.65 -11.21 -9.21
CA ARG A 47 -6.09 -11.45 -9.38
C ARG A 47 -6.37 -12.87 -9.86
N THR A 48 -5.62 -13.32 -10.85
CA THR A 48 -5.75 -14.69 -11.36
C THR A 48 -5.54 -15.71 -10.24
N GLN A 49 -4.54 -15.50 -9.40
CA GLN A 49 -4.23 -16.42 -8.30
C GLN A 49 -5.32 -16.40 -7.21
N LEU A 50 -5.77 -15.22 -6.82
CA LEU A 50 -6.82 -15.09 -5.79
C LEU A 50 -8.16 -15.65 -6.29
N ASP A 51 -8.47 -15.49 -7.56
CA ASP A 51 -9.65 -16.09 -8.17
C ASP A 51 -9.59 -17.61 -8.10
N LYS A 52 -8.42 -18.21 -8.35
CA LYS A 52 -8.22 -19.66 -8.22
C LYS A 52 -8.39 -20.16 -6.80
N MET A 53 -8.08 -19.32 -5.81
CA MET A 53 -8.26 -19.65 -4.40
C MET A 53 -9.74 -19.59 -3.98
N GLY A 54 -10.62 -19.05 -4.83
CA GLY A 54 -12.04 -18.90 -4.54
C GLY A 54 -12.37 -17.83 -3.51
N LEU A 55 -11.43 -16.93 -3.24
CA LEU A 55 -11.63 -15.84 -2.29
C LEU A 55 -12.37 -14.66 -2.93
N LYS A 56 -13.22 -14.02 -2.15
CA LYS A 56 -13.75 -12.70 -2.49
C LYS A 56 -12.76 -11.66 -2.00
N TYR A 57 -12.39 -10.74 -2.87
CA TYR A 57 -11.37 -9.74 -2.56
C TYR A 57 -11.56 -8.49 -3.39
N ARG A 58 -10.88 -7.44 -2.97
CA ARG A 58 -10.70 -6.21 -3.75
C ARG A 58 -9.27 -5.74 -3.57
N ILE A 59 -8.72 -5.12 -4.60
CA ILE A 59 -7.35 -4.59 -4.58
C ILE A 59 -7.43 -3.09 -4.80
N LEU A 60 -6.87 -2.33 -3.86
CA LEU A 60 -6.87 -0.88 -3.91
C LEU A 60 -5.44 -0.39 -4.08
N ALA A 61 -5.28 0.62 -4.95
CA ALA A 61 -4.04 1.37 -5.06
C ALA A 61 -4.03 2.46 -3.99
N ARG A 62 -2.86 2.67 -3.40
CA ARG A 62 -2.64 3.79 -2.50
C ARG A 62 -1.43 4.57 -2.98
N VAL A 63 -1.65 5.85 -3.30
CA VAL A 63 -0.58 6.77 -3.66
C VAL A 63 -0.24 7.58 -2.41
N LYS A 64 1.06 7.79 -2.16
CA LYS A 64 1.50 8.57 -1.00
C LYS A 64 0.98 10.00 -1.07
N SER A 65 0.69 10.58 0.09
CA SER A 65 0.27 11.97 0.19
C SER A 65 1.38 12.92 -0.27
N ILE A 66 0.99 14.11 -0.69
CA ILE A 66 1.93 15.15 -1.13
C ILE A 66 2.90 15.50 0.02
N TYR A 67 2.39 15.59 1.25
CA TYR A 67 3.21 15.84 2.41
C TYR A 67 4.28 14.75 2.60
N SER A 68 3.90 13.48 2.51
CA SER A 68 4.83 12.36 2.66
C SER A 68 5.91 12.38 1.58
N ILE A 69 5.54 12.71 0.35
CA ILE A 69 6.49 12.84 -0.76
C ILE A 69 7.46 14.00 -0.49
N TRP A 70 6.92 15.17 -0.15
CA TRP A 70 7.71 16.35 0.16
C TRP A 70 8.69 16.08 1.32
N ASN A 71 8.20 15.48 2.39
CA ASN A 71 9.02 15.15 3.56
C ASN A 71 10.18 14.21 3.17
N LYS A 72 9.91 13.23 2.34
CA LYS A 72 10.95 12.31 1.86
C LYS A 72 11.97 13.01 0.98
N MET A 73 11.52 13.90 0.11
CA MET A 73 12.41 14.71 -0.71
C MET A 73 13.35 15.56 0.16
N GLN A 74 12.83 16.15 1.23
CA GLN A 74 13.62 16.97 2.16
C GLN A 74 14.59 16.14 2.98
N THR A 75 14.13 15.03 3.56
CA THR A 75 14.97 14.22 4.46
C THR A 75 16.05 13.42 3.70
N LYS A 76 15.77 13.01 2.48
CA LYS A 76 16.69 12.24 1.63
C LYS A 76 17.49 13.11 0.67
N HIS A 77 17.16 14.40 0.56
CA HIS A 77 17.78 15.33 -0.39
C HIS A 77 17.73 14.82 -1.84
N VAL A 78 16.55 14.34 -2.24
CA VAL A 78 16.32 13.80 -3.59
C VAL A 78 15.18 14.53 -4.28
N PRO A 79 15.19 14.60 -5.62
CA PRO A 79 14.07 15.17 -6.38
C PRO A 79 12.89 14.18 -6.41
N PHE A 80 11.74 14.68 -6.84
CA PHE A 80 10.52 13.85 -7.00
C PHE A 80 10.78 12.60 -7.84
N GLU A 81 11.55 12.72 -8.91
CA GLU A 81 11.82 11.64 -9.85
C GLU A 81 12.59 10.47 -9.22
N GLU A 82 13.22 10.67 -8.09
CA GLU A 82 13.92 9.62 -7.34
C GLU A 82 13.07 8.99 -6.23
N ILE A 83 11.81 9.39 -6.10
CA ILE A 83 10.87 8.76 -5.18
C ILE A 83 10.22 7.58 -5.89
N PHE A 84 10.70 6.37 -5.63
CA PHE A 84 10.24 5.15 -6.33
C PHE A 84 9.10 4.42 -5.64
N ASP A 85 8.81 4.71 -4.38
CA ASP A 85 7.80 4.04 -3.57
C ASP A 85 6.49 4.83 -3.46
N LEU A 86 6.08 5.45 -4.57
CA LEU A 86 4.83 6.22 -4.63
C LEU A 86 3.59 5.36 -4.54
N LEU A 87 3.66 4.13 -5.07
CA LEU A 87 2.54 3.22 -5.17
C LEU A 87 2.64 2.12 -4.11
N ALA A 88 1.59 1.96 -3.34
CA ALA A 88 1.39 0.83 -2.46
C ALA A 88 0.05 0.18 -2.81
N LEU A 89 -0.09 -1.10 -2.49
CA LEU A 89 -1.30 -1.86 -2.75
C LEU A 89 -1.91 -2.35 -1.44
N ARG A 90 -3.22 -2.48 -1.45
CA ARG A 90 -3.94 -3.09 -0.36
C ARG A 90 -4.85 -4.17 -0.91
N ILE A 91 -4.65 -5.41 -0.48
CA ILE A 91 -5.52 -6.53 -0.78
C ILE A 91 -6.43 -6.72 0.42
N ILE A 92 -7.74 -6.57 0.20
CA ILE A 92 -8.76 -6.73 1.23
C ILE A 92 -9.59 -7.93 0.83
N PHE A 93 -9.67 -8.94 1.70
CA PHE A 93 -10.34 -10.19 1.38
C PHE A 93 -11.40 -10.55 2.43
N GLU A 94 -12.39 -11.34 2.00
CA GLU A 94 -13.32 -11.99 2.91
C GLU A 94 -12.79 -13.38 3.22
N PRO A 95 -12.52 -13.72 4.50
CA PRO A 95 -12.08 -15.07 4.83
C PRO A 95 -13.18 -16.09 4.54
N ARG A 96 -12.77 -17.33 4.21
CA ARG A 96 -13.72 -18.42 3.95
C ARG A 96 -14.63 -18.65 5.14
N ASN A 97 -14.09 -18.50 6.34
CA ASN A 97 -14.83 -18.37 7.60
C ASN A 97 -13.95 -17.66 8.61
N ILE A 98 -14.51 -17.26 9.75
CA ILE A 98 -13.78 -16.43 10.72
C ILE A 98 -12.56 -17.16 11.30
N GLU A 99 -12.61 -18.49 11.41
CA GLU A 99 -11.50 -19.28 11.92
C GLU A 99 -10.35 -19.37 10.92
N GLU A 100 -10.63 -19.16 9.63
CA GLU A 100 -9.64 -19.21 8.56
C GLU A 100 -9.02 -17.85 8.24
N GLU A 101 -9.41 -16.80 8.94
CA GLU A 101 -8.91 -15.44 8.65
C GLU A 101 -7.38 -15.36 8.62
N LEU A 102 -6.73 -15.90 9.63
CA LEU A 102 -5.27 -15.90 9.72
C LEU A 102 -4.64 -16.76 8.63
N ASN A 103 -5.16 -17.96 8.44
CA ASN A 103 -4.66 -18.88 7.43
C ASN A 103 -4.81 -18.31 6.04
N ASP A 104 -5.97 -17.73 5.73
CA ASP A 104 -6.23 -17.12 4.43
C ASP A 104 -5.27 -15.95 4.17
N CYS A 105 -4.98 -15.16 5.19
CA CYS A 105 -4.03 -14.06 5.08
C CYS A 105 -2.64 -14.56 4.68
N PHE A 106 -2.13 -15.58 5.35
CA PHE A 106 -0.84 -16.18 5.03
C PHE A 106 -0.85 -16.95 3.71
N ASP A 107 -1.96 -17.57 3.33
CA ASP A 107 -2.11 -18.24 2.03
C ASP A 107 -1.98 -17.23 0.89
N ILE A 108 -2.58 -16.06 1.03
CA ILE A 108 -2.42 -14.98 0.06
C ILE A 108 -0.95 -14.55 -0.03
N TYR A 109 -0.31 -14.34 1.11
CA TYR A 109 1.11 -13.97 1.17
C TYR A 109 1.99 -14.99 0.45
N VAL A 110 1.82 -16.27 0.75
CA VAL A 110 2.59 -17.35 0.10
C VAL A 110 2.35 -17.35 -1.40
N SER A 111 1.09 -17.19 -1.83
CA SER A 111 0.72 -17.22 -3.24
C SER A 111 1.34 -16.07 -4.03
N ILE A 112 1.29 -14.85 -3.50
CA ILE A 112 1.87 -13.69 -4.20
C ILE A 112 3.40 -13.70 -4.16
N SER A 113 3.99 -14.30 -3.13
CA SER A 113 5.45 -14.45 -3.00
C SER A 113 6.02 -15.45 -4.00
N LYS A 114 5.18 -16.32 -4.57
CA LYS A 114 5.57 -17.21 -5.67
C LYS A 114 5.55 -16.49 -7.02
N ILE A 115 4.76 -15.42 -7.13
CA ILE A 115 4.65 -14.64 -8.38
C ILE A 115 5.76 -13.59 -8.44
N TYR A 116 6.01 -12.90 -7.33
CA TYR A 116 6.99 -11.82 -7.24
C TYR A 116 7.93 -12.05 -6.07
N LYS A 117 9.20 -11.71 -6.27
CA LYS A 117 10.23 -11.90 -5.24
C LYS A 117 9.99 -10.97 -4.05
N PRO A 118 9.83 -11.51 -2.83
CA PRO A 118 9.69 -10.68 -1.63
C PRO A 118 11.04 -10.10 -1.18
N HIS A 119 10.98 -8.90 -0.60
CA HIS A 119 12.14 -8.30 0.04
C HIS A 119 12.38 -9.00 1.38
N PRO A 120 13.58 -9.55 1.64
CA PRO A 120 13.80 -10.40 2.81
C PRO A 120 13.65 -9.69 4.15
N ASP A 121 13.90 -8.38 4.20
CA ASP A 121 13.92 -7.63 5.46
C ASP A 121 12.68 -6.77 5.69
N ARG A 122 11.67 -6.85 4.82
CA ARG A 122 10.49 -5.97 4.88
C ARG A 122 9.17 -6.69 5.06
N LEU A 123 9.19 -7.90 5.60
CA LEU A 123 7.96 -8.58 5.99
C LEU A 123 7.54 -8.10 7.38
N ARG A 124 6.27 -7.67 7.49
CA ARG A 124 5.67 -7.26 8.77
C ARG A 124 4.34 -8.00 8.92
N TYR A 125 4.18 -8.75 10.00
CA TYR A 125 2.94 -9.47 10.24
C TYR A 125 2.38 -9.11 11.62
N TRP A 126 1.41 -8.19 11.58
CA TRP A 126 0.63 -7.84 12.75
C TRP A 126 -0.69 -8.60 12.80
N VAL A 127 -0.76 -9.75 12.12
CA VAL A 127 -1.95 -10.61 12.10
C VAL A 127 -2.00 -11.45 13.35
N SER A 128 -0.89 -12.17 13.65
CA SER A 128 -0.75 -12.97 14.87
C SER A 128 -0.43 -12.12 16.09
N HIS A 129 0.24 -10.99 15.88
CA HIS A 129 0.72 -10.10 16.93
C HIS A 129 0.27 -8.67 16.61
N PRO A 130 -1.01 -8.31 16.89
CA PRO A 130 -1.52 -6.97 16.60
C PRO A 130 -0.71 -5.89 17.32
N LYS A 131 -0.64 -4.70 16.72
CA LYS A 131 -0.10 -3.52 17.42
C LYS A 131 -0.95 -3.19 18.63
N ALA A 132 -0.40 -2.42 19.57
CA ALA A 132 -1.09 -2.03 20.80
C ALA A 132 -2.44 -1.34 20.55
N ASN A 133 -2.63 -0.69 19.40
CA ASN A 133 -3.89 -0.05 19.02
C ASN A 133 -4.88 -0.99 18.32
N GLY A 134 -4.61 -2.29 18.29
CA GLY A 134 -5.47 -3.28 17.63
C GLY A 134 -5.25 -3.44 16.13
N TYR A 135 -4.31 -2.72 15.54
CA TYR A 135 -4.02 -2.81 14.10
C TYR A 135 -3.51 -4.20 13.74
N GLN A 136 -4.18 -4.81 12.76
CA GLN A 136 -3.79 -6.10 12.20
C GLN A 136 -3.64 -5.97 10.68
N ALA A 137 -2.55 -6.49 10.17
CA ALA A 137 -2.29 -6.60 8.73
C ALA A 137 -1.03 -7.42 8.49
N LEU A 138 -0.87 -7.90 7.28
CA LEU A 138 0.39 -8.47 6.82
C LEU A 138 0.94 -7.55 5.73
N HIS A 139 2.15 -7.05 5.95
CA HIS A 139 2.82 -6.18 4.98
C HIS A 139 3.97 -6.94 4.35
N VAL A 140 4.01 -6.95 3.03
CA VAL A 140 5.12 -7.54 2.26
C VAL A 140 5.53 -6.54 1.18
N THR A 141 6.82 -6.51 0.88
CA THR A 141 7.35 -5.70 -0.22
C THR A 141 7.81 -6.65 -1.32
N LEU A 142 7.28 -6.49 -2.52
CA LEU A 142 7.53 -7.37 -3.66
C LEU A 142 8.23 -6.62 -4.77
N MET A 143 9.10 -7.32 -5.51
CA MET A 143 9.76 -6.77 -6.68
C MET A 143 8.82 -6.84 -7.88
N GLY A 144 8.44 -5.68 -8.39
CA GLY A 144 7.66 -5.58 -9.63
C GLY A 144 8.51 -5.83 -10.87
N ASN A 145 7.85 -6.08 -12.01
CA ASN A 145 8.52 -6.36 -13.27
C ASN A 145 9.37 -5.19 -13.79
N ASN A 146 9.10 -3.98 -13.33
CA ASN A 146 9.87 -2.79 -13.68
C ASN A 146 11.09 -2.57 -12.78
N GLY A 147 11.43 -3.52 -11.92
CA GLY A 147 12.57 -3.43 -11.01
C GLY A 147 12.35 -2.57 -9.78
N GLN A 148 11.12 -2.17 -9.50
CA GLN A 148 10.78 -1.37 -8.33
C GLN A 148 10.14 -2.23 -7.24
N TRP A 149 10.45 -1.91 -5.98
CA TRP A 149 9.77 -2.52 -4.84
C TRP A 149 8.39 -1.93 -4.66
N ILE A 150 7.39 -2.81 -4.48
CA ILE A 150 6.00 -2.41 -4.27
C ILE A 150 5.54 -2.99 -2.94
N GLU A 151 5.08 -2.13 -2.05
CA GLU A 151 4.51 -2.55 -0.77
C GLU A 151 3.10 -3.08 -0.99
N VAL A 152 2.80 -4.23 -0.42
CA VAL A 152 1.48 -4.84 -0.46
C VAL A 152 1.02 -5.10 0.96
N GLN A 153 -0.12 -4.53 1.33
CA GLN A 153 -0.78 -4.77 2.60
C GLN A 153 -1.90 -5.79 2.37
N ILE A 154 -1.93 -6.83 3.19
CA ILE A 154 -2.95 -7.87 3.13
C ILE A 154 -3.79 -7.78 4.41
N ARG A 155 -5.09 -7.57 4.25
CA ARG A 155 -6.05 -7.42 5.35
C ARG A 155 -7.35 -8.16 5.02
N SER A 156 -7.98 -8.73 6.04
CA SER A 156 -9.38 -9.13 5.91
C SER A 156 -10.27 -7.89 5.98
N GLU A 157 -11.55 -8.02 5.60
CA GLU A 157 -12.51 -6.91 5.74
C GLU A 157 -12.59 -6.42 7.19
N ARG A 158 -12.59 -7.33 8.16
CA ARG A 158 -12.58 -6.98 9.58
C ARG A 158 -11.35 -6.16 9.96
N MET A 159 -10.16 -6.61 9.53
CA MET A 159 -8.90 -5.90 9.80
C MET A 159 -8.90 -4.52 9.16
N ASN A 160 -9.46 -4.41 7.97
CA ASN A 160 -9.57 -3.13 7.27
C ASN A 160 -10.52 -2.17 7.99
N ASP A 161 -11.64 -2.68 8.49
CA ASP A 161 -12.59 -1.85 9.25
C ASP A 161 -11.94 -1.30 10.52
N VAL A 162 -11.18 -2.12 11.24
CA VAL A 162 -10.44 -1.65 12.43
C VAL A 162 -9.45 -0.57 12.05
N ALA A 163 -8.72 -0.75 10.95
CA ALA A 163 -7.73 0.23 10.49
C ALA A 163 -8.38 1.56 10.06
N GLU A 164 -9.54 1.50 9.40
CA GLU A 164 -10.26 2.69 8.93
C GLU A 164 -10.93 3.48 10.06
N GLN A 165 -11.18 2.85 11.21
CA GLN A 165 -11.73 3.55 12.38
C GLN A 165 -10.72 4.48 13.06
N GLY A 166 -9.48 4.53 12.59
CA GLY A 166 -8.58 5.60 12.92
C GLY A 166 -7.81 5.46 14.23
N PHE A 167 -7.26 4.33 14.45
CA PHE A 167 -6.34 4.16 15.59
C PHE A 167 -4.97 4.76 15.32
#